data_cd5fe2c10863180e22b33e233e0d54ef
#
_entry.id   cd5fe2c10863180e22b33e233e0d54ef
#
_cell.length_a   1.000
_cell.length_b   1.000
_cell.length_c   1.000
_cell.angle_alpha   90.00
_cell.angle_beta   90.00
_cell.angle_gamma   90.00
#
_symmetry.space_group_name_H-M   'P 1'
#
loop_
_entity.id
_entity.type
_entity.pdbx_description
1 polymer ?
#
loop_
_entity_poly.entity_id
_entity_poly.type
_entity_poly.pdbx_seq_one_letter_code
_entity_poly.pdbx_strand_id
1 'polypeptide(L)'
;MDSTAESYANEPVRYPALRVVDLAAEGAAVTEQYRNMVINRVNDSCLRLAVFDEAHRWHYHPTSDELFVVVSGCLAIDLKGNQELRLQPWQCVTIPAMTVHRTRALGRTVNLCFEKLGAETVFVESSSSDLAVHTSVASPGIDE
;
A
#
# COMPACT_ATOMS: atom_id res chain seq x y z
N MET A 1 14.06 -4.80 -0.69
CA MET A 1 14.60 -3.47 -0.36
C MET A 1 13.51 -2.61 0.27
N ASP A 2 13.83 -2.06 1.40
CA ASP A 2 12.87 -1.20 2.09
C ASP A 2 12.95 0.22 1.57
N SER A 3 11.81 0.81 1.29
CA SER A 3 11.78 2.25 1.09
C SER A 3 11.66 2.93 2.46
N THR A 4 12.20 4.13 2.56
CA THR A 4 12.02 4.94 3.76
C THR A 4 10.67 5.65 3.69
N ALA A 5 10.17 6.06 4.84
CA ALA A 5 8.91 6.82 4.87
C ALA A 5 9.03 8.09 4.05
N GLU A 6 10.18 8.73 4.10
CA GLU A 6 10.42 9.97 3.35
C GLU A 6 10.43 9.73 1.84
N SER A 7 11.15 8.71 1.38
CA SER A 7 11.21 8.41 -0.04
C SER A 7 9.84 7.99 -0.58
N TYR A 8 9.06 7.29 0.22
CA TYR A 8 7.71 6.91 -0.16
C TYR A 8 6.82 8.15 -0.35
N ALA A 9 6.86 9.07 0.62
CA ALA A 9 6.04 10.28 0.55
C ALA A 9 6.44 11.19 -0.59
N ASN A 10 7.71 11.18 -0.96
CA ASN A 10 8.27 12.10 -1.96
C ASN A 10 8.40 11.48 -3.35
N GLU A 11 7.86 10.30 -3.56
CA GLU A 11 7.90 9.68 -4.88
C GLU A 11 7.21 10.60 -5.89
N PRO A 12 7.88 10.96 -6.99
CA PRO A 12 7.28 11.90 -7.95
C PRO A 12 6.15 11.27 -8.75
N VAL A 13 5.19 12.10 -9.13
CA VAL A 13 4.13 11.68 -10.05
C VAL A 13 4.75 11.45 -11.42
N ARG A 14 4.60 10.23 -11.95
CA ARG A 14 5.31 9.81 -13.15
C ARG A 14 4.73 10.38 -14.42
N TYR A 15 3.41 10.50 -14.50
CA TYR A 15 2.75 10.93 -15.73
C TYR A 15 1.79 12.09 -15.48
N PRO A 16 1.70 13.03 -16.42
CA PRO A 16 0.78 14.16 -16.28
C PRO A 16 -0.66 13.75 -16.59
N ALA A 17 -1.57 14.66 -16.29
CA ALA A 17 -2.96 14.49 -16.68
C ALA A 17 -3.11 14.36 -18.21
N LEU A 18 -4.19 13.74 -18.63
CA LEU A 18 -4.57 13.59 -20.04
C LEU A 18 -3.69 12.62 -20.81
N ARG A 19 -2.78 11.93 -20.13
CA ARG A 19 -1.94 10.92 -20.76
C ARG A 19 -2.45 9.54 -20.44
N VAL A 20 -2.67 8.73 -21.48
CA VAL A 20 -3.05 7.33 -21.30
C VAL A 20 -1.81 6.55 -20.86
N VAL A 21 -1.95 5.78 -19.79
CA VAL A 21 -0.87 4.95 -19.25
C VAL A 21 -1.30 3.49 -19.33
N ASP A 22 -0.45 2.67 -19.90
CA ASP A 22 -0.68 1.23 -19.95
C ASP A 22 -0.11 0.61 -18.68
N LEU A 23 -0.97 0.35 -17.70
CA LEU A 23 -0.54 -0.16 -16.41
C LEU A 23 0.09 -1.55 -16.52
N ALA A 24 -0.40 -2.37 -17.44
CA ALA A 24 0.18 -3.70 -17.65
C ALA A 24 1.62 -3.58 -18.12
N ALA A 25 1.88 -2.65 -19.05
CA ALA A 25 3.23 -2.42 -19.55
C ALA A 25 4.14 -1.87 -18.46
N GLU A 26 3.62 -0.96 -17.63
CA GLU A 26 4.41 -0.41 -16.52
C GLU A 26 4.85 -1.52 -15.56
N GLY A 27 3.93 -2.40 -15.19
CA GLY A 27 4.26 -3.51 -14.31
C GLY A 27 5.23 -4.49 -14.94
N ALA A 28 5.04 -4.80 -16.22
CA ALA A 28 5.88 -5.76 -16.92
C ALA A 28 7.31 -5.25 -17.09
N ALA A 29 7.50 -3.94 -17.14
CA ALA A 29 8.82 -3.33 -17.31
C ALA A 29 9.67 -3.35 -16.04
N VAL A 30 9.08 -3.64 -14.87
CA VAL A 30 9.81 -3.65 -13.61
C VAL A 30 10.65 -4.91 -13.53
N THR A 31 11.96 -4.73 -13.35
CA THR A 31 12.90 -5.85 -13.18
C THR A 31 13.44 -5.94 -11.76
N GLU A 32 13.25 -4.88 -10.97
CA GLU A 32 13.69 -4.88 -9.58
C GLU A 32 12.82 -5.81 -8.75
N GLN A 33 13.36 -6.27 -7.63
CA GLN A 33 12.61 -7.09 -6.70
C GLN A 33 11.48 -6.32 -6.02
N TYR A 34 11.65 -5.01 -5.92
CA TYR A 34 10.64 -4.12 -5.35
C TYR A 34 10.64 -2.81 -6.12
N ARG A 35 9.49 -2.39 -6.56
CA ARG A 35 9.32 -1.07 -7.17
C ARG A 35 7.93 -0.55 -6.85
N ASN A 36 7.85 0.66 -6.33
CA ASN A 36 6.59 1.34 -6.04
C ASN A 36 6.64 2.70 -6.75
N MET A 37 5.69 2.94 -7.64
CA MET A 37 5.65 4.13 -8.47
C MET A 37 4.35 4.88 -8.27
N VAL A 38 4.42 6.20 -8.22
CA VAL A 38 3.22 7.02 -8.31
C VAL A 38 2.95 7.25 -9.79
N ILE A 39 1.89 6.64 -10.29
CA ILE A 39 1.58 6.69 -11.72
C ILE A 39 0.99 8.05 -12.09
N ASN A 40 -0.07 8.44 -11.42
CA ASN A 40 -0.74 9.71 -11.71
C ASN A 40 -1.47 10.20 -10.47
N ARG A 41 -2.05 11.37 -10.60
CA ARG A 41 -2.68 12.07 -9.50
C ARG A 41 -4.16 12.30 -9.78
N VAL A 42 -4.98 12.16 -8.75
CA VAL A 42 -6.40 12.48 -8.80
C VAL A 42 -6.71 13.36 -7.59
N ASN A 43 -6.98 14.63 -7.82
CA ASN A 43 -7.17 15.60 -6.73
C ASN A 43 -5.97 15.58 -5.78
N ASP A 44 -6.16 15.32 -4.50
CA ASP A 44 -5.07 15.18 -3.54
C ASP A 44 -4.67 13.72 -3.31
N SER A 45 -5.17 12.83 -4.14
CA SER A 45 -4.86 11.40 -4.07
C SER A 45 -4.05 10.96 -5.29
N CYS A 46 -3.55 9.74 -5.25
CA CYS A 46 -2.76 9.21 -6.36
C CYS A 46 -3.02 7.73 -6.54
N LEU A 47 -2.73 7.27 -7.75
CA LEU A 47 -2.67 5.86 -8.07
C LEU A 47 -1.22 5.42 -8.04
N ARG A 48 -0.92 4.42 -7.22
CA ARG A 48 0.40 3.80 -7.19
C ARG A 48 0.33 2.42 -7.84
N LEU A 49 1.44 2.02 -8.43
CA LEU A 49 1.64 0.67 -8.93
C LEU A 49 2.85 0.11 -8.23
N ALA A 50 2.70 -1.04 -7.61
CA ALA A 50 3.77 -1.70 -6.89
C ALA A 50 3.98 -3.11 -7.43
N VAL A 51 5.25 -3.47 -7.62
CA VAL A 51 5.65 -4.80 -8.05
C VAL A 51 6.65 -5.31 -7.03
N PHE A 52 6.40 -6.49 -6.46
CA PHE A 52 7.30 -7.07 -5.46
C PHE A 52 7.01 -8.56 -5.28
N ASP A 53 7.91 -9.25 -4.58
CA ASP A 53 7.76 -10.67 -4.31
C ASP A 53 8.14 -11.03 -2.88
N GLU A 54 8.17 -10.06 -2.00
CA GLU A 54 8.60 -10.25 -0.61
C GLU A 54 7.63 -9.58 0.35
N ALA A 55 7.95 -9.66 1.64
CA ALA A 55 7.15 -9.02 2.68
C ALA A 55 7.70 -7.63 2.97
N HIS A 56 6.81 -6.71 3.26
CA HIS A 56 7.17 -5.37 3.68
C HIS A 56 7.14 -5.28 5.21
N ARG A 57 7.56 -4.11 5.72
CA ARG A 57 7.59 -3.86 7.15
C ARG A 57 6.19 -3.54 7.66
N TRP A 58 5.96 -3.83 8.93
CA TRP A 58 4.75 -3.40 9.61
C TRP A 58 4.71 -1.88 9.66
N HIS A 59 3.55 -1.30 9.34
CA HIS A 59 3.42 0.15 9.30
C HIS A 59 1.94 0.55 9.32
N TYR A 60 1.71 1.85 9.43
CA TYR A 60 0.39 2.42 9.26
C TYR A 60 0.52 3.81 8.62
N HIS A 61 -0.59 4.28 8.07
CA HIS A 61 -0.67 5.62 7.49
C HIS A 61 -1.62 6.45 8.37
N PRO A 62 -1.10 7.49 9.08
CA PRO A 62 -1.92 8.23 10.05
C PRO A 62 -3.08 8.98 9.44
N THR A 63 -2.93 9.48 8.21
CA THR A 63 -3.89 10.42 7.64
C THR A 63 -4.47 9.98 6.31
N SER A 64 -4.28 8.72 5.92
CA SER A 64 -4.78 8.24 4.63
C SER A 64 -5.29 6.83 4.74
N ASP A 65 -6.47 6.59 4.18
CA ASP A 65 -6.88 5.23 3.85
C ASP A 65 -6.04 4.75 2.67
N GLU A 66 -5.98 3.44 2.48
CA GLU A 66 -5.25 2.86 1.37
C GLU A 66 -6.08 1.76 0.74
N LEU A 67 -6.39 1.92 -0.56
CA LEU A 67 -7.11 0.89 -1.30
C LEU A 67 -6.10 0.05 -2.06
N PHE A 68 -6.18 -1.26 -1.90
CA PHE A 68 -5.35 -2.21 -2.64
C PHE A 68 -6.20 -2.92 -3.68
N VAL A 69 -5.67 -3.04 -4.90
CA VAL A 69 -6.28 -3.82 -5.98
C VAL A 69 -5.19 -4.69 -6.58
N VAL A 70 -5.32 -6.00 -6.49
CA VAL A 70 -4.33 -6.89 -7.09
C VAL A 70 -4.63 -7.04 -8.57
N VAL A 71 -3.59 -6.90 -9.39
CA VAL A 71 -3.70 -7.06 -10.85
C VAL A 71 -3.22 -8.44 -11.25
N SER A 72 -2.08 -8.87 -10.71
CA SER A 72 -1.55 -10.22 -10.96
C SER A 72 -0.83 -10.70 -9.72
N GLY A 73 -0.76 -12.00 -9.55
CA GLY A 73 -0.16 -12.61 -8.37
C GLY A 73 -1.16 -12.77 -7.25
N CYS A 74 -0.67 -12.73 -6.03
CA CYS A 74 -1.50 -12.88 -4.84
C CYS A 74 -0.90 -12.07 -3.71
N LEU A 75 -1.71 -11.29 -3.05
CA LEU A 75 -1.29 -10.42 -1.96
C LEU A 75 -1.93 -10.86 -0.67
N ALA A 76 -1.10 -11.05 0.36
CA ALA A 76 -1.59 -11.21 1.72
C ALA A 76 -1.37 -9.89 2.45
N ILE A 77 -2.37 -9.45 3.21
CA ILE A 77 -2.25 -8.29 4.08
C ILE A 77 -2.43 -8.79 5.49
N ASP A 78 -1.36 -8.74 6.26
CA ASP A 78 -1.38 -9.17 7.65
C ASP A 78 -1.86 -8.03 8.52
N LEU A 79 -2.76 -8.34 9.42
CA LEU A 79 -3.35 -7.39 10.35
C LEU A 79 -3.00 -7.82 11.78
N LYS A 80 -3.34 -6.95 12.70
CA LYS A 80 -3.17 -7.21 14.12
C LYS A 80 -3.94 -8.46 14.54
N GLY A 81 -3.39 -9.23 15.48
CA GLY A 81 -4.07 -10.41 16.02
C GLY A 81 -4.01 -11.62 15.10
N ASN A 82 -2.96 -11.72 14.29
CA ASN A 82 -2.76 -12.82 13.36
C ASN A 82 -3.87 -12.95 12.31
N GLN A 83 -4.57 -11.86 12.06
CA GLN A 83 -5.58 -11.81 11.01
C GLN A 83 -4.89 -11.57 9.68
N GLU A 84 -5.35 -12.25 8.65
CA GLU A 84 -4.79 -12.12 7.31
C GLU A 84 -5.91 -11.94 6.30
N LEU A 85 -5.71 -10.99 5.38
CA LEU A 85 -6.56 -10.82 4.21
C LEU A 85 -5.80 -11.31 2.99
N ARG A 86 -6.45 -12.02 2.09
CA ARG A 86 -5.84 -12.47 0.84
C ARG A 86 -6.60 -11.92 -0.34
N LEU A 87 -5.86 -11.38 -1.30
CA LEU A 87 -6.42 -10.81 -2.51
C LEU A 87 -5.88 -11.56 -3.72
N GLN A 88 -6.79 -12.09 -4.51
CA GLN A 88 -6.50 -12.64 -5.81
C GLN A 88 -6.64 -11.55 -6.87
N PRO A 89 -6.22 -11.78 -8.11
CA PRO A 89 -6.36 -10.76 -9.15
C PRO A 89 -7.78 -10.21 -9.25
N TRP A 90 -7.85 -8.90 -9.36
CA TRP A 90 -9.07 -8.10 -9.46
C TRP A 90 -9.92 -8.10 -8.20
N GLN A 91 -9.33 -8.48 -7.07
CA GLN A 91 -9.96 -8.25 -5.77
C GLN A 91 -9.34 -7.02 -5.11
N CYS A 92 -10.12 -6.36 -4.29
CA CYS A 92 -9.66 -5.13 -3.63
C CYS A 92 -10.11 -5.09 -2.17
N VAL A 93 -9.40 -4.27 -1.40
CA VAL A 93 -9.76 -4.00 -0.01
C VAL A 93 -9.24 -2.63 0.38
N THR A 94 -9.99 -1.94 1.22
CA THR A 94 -9.54 -0.67 1.79
C THR A 94 -9.02 -0.92 3.20
N ILE A 95 -7.82 -0.46 3.46
CA ILE A 95 -7.23 -0.45 4.79
C ILE A 95 -7.40 0.96 5.34
N PRO A 96 -8.19 1.16 6.39
CA PRO A 96 -8.41 2.50 6.93
C PRO A 96 -7.14 3.11 7.51
N ALA A 97 -7.12 4.43 7.57
CA ALA A 97 -6.05 5.15 8.25
C ALA A 97 -5.85 4.61 9.67
N MET A 98 -4.63 4.67 10.17
CA MET A 98 -4.26 4.23 11.52
C MET A 98 -4.29 2.72 11.73
N THR A 99 -4.52 1.93 10.68
CA THR A 99 -4.54 0.48 10.79
C THR A 99 -3.14 -0.08 10.56
N VAL A 100 -2.58 -0.72 11.57
CA VAL A 100 -1.28 -1.39 11.44
C VAL A 100 -1.42 -2.60 10.54
N HIS A 101 -0.59 -2.66 9.52
CA HIS A 101 -0.65 -3.77 8.56
C HIS A 101 0.71 -3.99 7.92
N ARG A 102 0.81 -5.10 7.23
CA ARG A 102 2.00 -5.46 6.45
C ARG A 102 1.54 -6.20 5.20
N THR A 103 2.05 -5.80 4.04
CA THR A 103 1.77 -6.53 2.80
C THR A 103 2.83 -7.60 2.59
N ARG A 104 2.41 -8.71 2.05
CA ARG A 104 3.27 -9.87 1.82
C ARG A 104 2.88 -10.48 0.48
N ALA A 105 3.78 -10.43 -0.49
CA ALA A 105 3.51 -11.03 -1.80
C ALA A 105 3.72 -12.53 -1.73
N LEU A 106 2.81 -13.27 -2.33
CA LEU A 106 2.93 -14.73 -2.45
C LEU A 106 3.36 -15.03 -3.88
N GLY A 107 4.67 -14.81 -4.15
CA GLY A 107 5.21 -14.79 -5.49
C GLY A 107 5.18 -13.38 -6.05
N ARG A 108 5.70 -13.19 -7.27
CA ARG A 108 5.70 -11.86 -7.88
C ARG A 108 4.29 -11.35 -8.04
N THR A 109 4.04 -10.19 -7.48
CA THR A 109 2.69 -9.61 -7.41
C THR A 109 2.74 -8.18 -7.93
N VAL A 110 1.73 -7.83 -8.73
CA VAL A 110 1.50 -6.46 -9.17
C VAL A 110 0.21 -6.00 -8.55
N ASN A 111 0.28 -4.92 -7.76
CA ASN A 111 -0.91 -4.36 -7.17
C ASN A 111 -0.98 -2.86 -7.41
N LEU A 112 -2.19 -2.36 -7.46
CA LEU A 112 -2.46 -0.92 -7.49
C LEU A 112 -2.86 -0.48 -6.10
N CYS A 113 -2.42 0.73 -5.72
CA CYS A 113 -2.85 1.36 -4.48
C CYS A 113 -3.42 2.73 -4.80
N PHE A 114 -4.48 3.09 -4.11
CA PHE A 114 -5.04 4.42 -4.22
C PHE A 114 -5.07 5.03 -2.83
N GLU A 115 -4.43 6.18 -2.67
CA GLU A 115 -4.24 6.81 -1.38
C GLU A 115 -3.94 8.29 -1.55
N LYS A 116 -3.85 9.01 -0.45
CA LYS A 116 -3.47 10.42 -0.48
C LYS A 116 -2.05 10.55 -1.04
N LEU A 117 -1.85 11.52 -1.92
CA LEU A 117 -0.52 11.82 -2.44
C LEU A 117 0.36 12.32 -1.29
N GLY A 118 1.57 11.76 -1.20
CA GLY A 118 2.48 12.11 -0.12
C GLY A 118 2.06 11.55 1.23
N ALA A 119 1.35 10.42 1.23
CA ALA A 119 0.87 9.82 2.47
C ALA A 119 2.01 9.56 3.44
N GLU A 120 1.78 9.95 4.68
CA GLU A 120 2.73 9.69 5.76
C GLU A 120 2.72 8.22 6.11
N THR A 121 3.89 7.67 6.41
CA THR A 121 4.04 6.26 6.80
C THR A 121 4.82 6.17 8.10
N VAL A 122 4.29 5.44 9.06
CA VAL A 122 4.94 5.21 10.33
C VAL A 122 5.24 3.72 10.45
N PHE A 123 6.51 3.37 10.51
CA PHE A 123 6.93 1.98 10.67
C PHE A 123 6.88 1.58 12.13
N VAL A 124 6.45 0.34 12.39
CA VAL A 124 6.42 -0.24 13.73
C VAL A 124 7.11 -1.61 13.67
N GLU A 125 7.48 -2.15 14.83
CA GLU A 125 8.27 -3.36 14.85
C GLU A 125 7.43 -4.61 14.67
N SER A 126 6.17 -4.55 15.11
CA SER A 126 5.27 -5.68 14.98
C SER A 126 3.83 -5.18 15.07
N SER A 127 2.90 -6.07 14.74
CA SER A 127 1.48 -5.74 14.81
C SER A 127 1.01 -5.47 16.23
N SER A 128 1.73 -5.93 17.22
CA SER A 128 1.34 -5.83 18.63
C SER A 128 2.15 -4.81 19.41
N SER A 129 2.89 -3.92 18.75
CA SER A 129 3.73 -2.96 19.43
C SER A 129 2.89 -1.77 19.93
N ASP A 130 3.57 -0.70 20.27
CA ASP A 130 2.97 0.51 20.90
C ASP A 130 1.67 0.95 20.25
N LEU A 131 1.57 0.73 18.98
CA LEU A 131 0.43 1.22 18.25
C LEU A 131 -0.87 0.55 18.65
N ALA A 132 -0.81 -0.55 19.35
CA ALA A 132 -2.02 -1.17 19.86
C ALA A 132 -2.85 -0.18 20.68
N VAL A 133 -2.18 0.70 21.41
CA VAL A 133 -2.86 1.73 22.18
C VAL A 133 -3.51 2.78 21.28
N HIS A 134 -2.76 3.19 20.27
CA HIS A 134 -3.28 4.16 19.30
C HIS A 134 -4.44 3.60 18.51
N THR A 135 -4.32 2.33 18.15
CA THR A 135 -5.37 1.67 17.40
C THR A 135 -6.68 1.64 18.19
N SER A 136 -6.59 1.41 19.48
CA SER A 136 -7.81 1.40 20.29
C SER A 136 -8.44 2.79 20.41
N VAL A 137 -7.64 3.83 20.32
CA VAL A 137 -8.17 5.19 20.31
C VAL A 137 -8.84 5.50 18.99
N ALA A 138 -8.30 4.98 17.92
CA ALA A 138 -8.84 5.23 16.58
C ALA A 138 -10.04 4.35 16.25
N SER A 139 -10.23 3.29 17.01
CA SER A 139 -11.29 2.32 16.74
C SER A 139 -12.68 2.90 16.53
N PRO A 140 -13.05 3.94 17.25
CA PRO A 140 -14.41 4.47 17.09
C PRO A 140 -14.75 4.84 15.64
N GLY A 141 -13.75 5.18 14.89
CA GLY A 141 -13.98 5.53 13.50
C GLY A 141 -14.20 4.35 12.59
N ILE A 142 -13.96 3.17 13.08
CA ILE A 142 -14.04 1.97 12.27
C ILE A 142 -15.40 1.33 12.35
N ASP A 143 -16.15 1.69 13.36
CA ASP A 143 -17.43 1.06 13.62
C ASP A 143 -18.49 1.44 12.59
N GLU A 144 -18.25 2.44 11.85
CA GLU A 144 -19.23 2.90 10.87
C GLU A 144 -19.08 2.22 9.53
#